data_542bc092cc888b6bc12c04605a38cc1b
#
_entry.id   542bc092cc888b6bc12c04605a38cc1b
#
_cell.length_a   1.000
_cell.length_b   1.000
_cell.length_c   1.000
_cell.angle_alpha   90.00
_cell.angle_beta   90.00
_cell.angle_gamma   90.00
#
_symmetry.space_group_name_H-M   'P 1'
#
loop_
_entity.id
_entity.type
_entity.pdbx_description
1 polymer ?
#
loop_
_entity_poly.entity_id
_entity_poly.type
_entity_poly.pdbx_seq_one_letter_code
_entity_poly.pdbx_strand_id
1 'polypeptide(L)'
;FGEGEFSILTEPIYEYKDTGIYTIYQKVTNQFGCIDTAFAIVDVKPIYTIFLPNAFIAGSNSINGSYGAVGIPFGLREFEMRIYDRWGNEVFHSNDFNQKWDGNNSDGQPAANGVYAVLVRLTGARGATETIRGQAVLLK
;
A
#
# COMPACT_ATOMS: atom_id res chain seq x y z
N PHE A 1 9.13 19.48 14.32
CA PHE A 1 9.10 18.08 13.81
C PHE A 1 9.35 17.98 12.28
N GLY A 2 9.62 19.09 11.61
CA GLY A 2 9.93 19.09 10.18
C GLY A 2 8.72 19.29 9.25
N GLU A 3 7.52 19.35 9.79
CA GLU A 3 6.26 19.62 9.05
C GLU A 3 5.60 20.93 9.47
N GLY A 4 6.35 21.81 10.14
CA GLY A 4 5.82 23.09 10.69
C GLY A 4 5.15 22.95 12.05
N GLU A 5 5.06 21.76 12.60
CA GLU A 5 4.52 21.50 13.93
C GLU A 5 5.59 21.53 15.02
N PHE A 6 5.21 21.91 16.23
CA PHE A 6 6.11 21.99 17.37
C PHE A 6 5.45 21.55 18.66
N SER A 7 6.26 21.22 19.65
CA SER A 7 5.83 20.92 21.02
C SER A 7 6.73 21.61 22.03
N ILE A 8 6.15 21.99 23.16
CA ILE A 8 6.88 22.52 24.31
C ILE A 8 7.11 21.47 25.40
N LEU A 9 6.68 20.25 25.17
CA LEU A 9 6.87 19.14 26.12
C LEU A 9 8.34 18.72 26.16
N THR A 10 8.78 18.25 27.32
CA THR A 10 10.15 17.73 27.51
C THR A 10 10.38 16.46 26.71
N GLU A 11 9.37 15.59 26.63
CA GLU A 11 9.38 14.32 25.89
C GLU A 11 8.15 14.24 24.99
N PRO A 12 8.14 14.94 23.84
CA PRO A 12 7.02 14.89 22.92
C PRO A 12 6.99 13.59 22.13
N ILE A 13 5.77 13.09 21.87
CA ILE A 13 5.52 12.02 20.93
C ILE A 13 4.90 12.63 19.67
N TYR A 14 5.45 12.29 18.51
CA TYR A 14 4.97 12.78 17.23
C TYR A 14 4.82 11.64 16.22
N GLU A 15 3.70 11.59 15.51
CA GLU A 15 3.41 10.60 14.49
C GLU A 15 3.47 11.24 13.10
N TYR A 16 4.38 10.76 12.26
CA TYR A 16 4.47 11.17 10.86
C TYR A 16 3.43 10.43 10.03
N LYS A 17 2.61 11.18 9.30
CA LYS A 17 1.54 10.64 8.46
C LYS A 17 2.04 10.14 7.11
N ASP A 18 3.11 10.72 6.62
CA ASP A 18 3.68 10.42 5.32
C ASP A 18 5.12 9.91 5.43
N THR A 19 5.55 9.19 4.40
CA THR A 19 6.94 8.78 4.26
C THR A 19 7.81 9.93 3.79
N GLY A 20 9.02 10.01 4.28
CA GLY A 20 9.94 11.08 3.89
C GLY A 20 11.11 11.23 4.83
N ILE A 21 11.95 12.20 4.51
CA ILE A 21 13.09 12.59 5.34
C ILE A 21 12.74 13.91 6.00
N TYR A 22 12.65 13.91 7.32
CA TYR A 22 12.27 15.06 8.13
C TYR A 22 13.45 15.52 8.97
N THR A 23 13.68 16.82 9.00
CA THR A 23 14.66 17.43 9.90
C THR A 23 13.93 17.97 11.12
N ILE A 24 14.22 17.42 12.28
CA ILE A 24 13.66 17.90 13.54
C ILE A 24 14.65 18.80 14.25
N TYR A 25 14.15 19.84 14.89
CA TYR A 25 14.93 20.80 15.65
C TYR A 25 14.50 20.80 17.10
N GLN A 26 15.48 20.83 17.99
CA GLN A 26 15.26 21.01 19.41
C GLN A 26 15.93 22.30 19.85
N LYS A 27 15.19 23.14 20.58
CA LYS A 27 15.67 24.36 21.20
C LYS A 27 15.48 24.27 22.70
N VAL A 28 16.54 24.43 23.45
CA VAL A 28 16.50 24.47 24.92
C VAL A 28 16.94 25.83 25.41
N THR A 29 16.28 26.32 26.46
CA THR A 29 16.62 27.59 27.11
C THR A 29 16.76 27.32 28.61
N ASN A 30 17.89 27.75 29.18
CA ASN A 30 18.09 27.61 30.60
C ASN A 30 17.47 28.80 31.39
N GLN A 31 17.53 28.72 32.71
CA GLN A 31 17.00 29.77 33.60
C GLN A 31 17.68 31.14 33.45
N PHE A 32 18.87 31.20 32.85
CA PHE A 32 19.62 32.42 32.59
C PHE A 32 19.38 33.00 31.19
N GLY A 33 18.48 32.41 30.42
CA GLY A 33 18.18 32.84 29.05
C GLY A 33 19.17 32.35 27.99
N CYS A 34 20.12 31.46 28.34
CA CYS A 34 21.00 30.84 27.35
C CYS A 34 20.24 29.84 26.53
N ILE A 35 20.44 29.88 25.21
CA ILE A 35 19.73 29.05 24.23
C ILE A 35 20.74 28.13 23.57
N ASP A 36 20.38 26.87 23.47
CA ASP A 36 21.09 25.88 22.64
C ASP A 36 20.12 25.18 21.71
N THR A 37 20.59 24.82 20.51
CA THR A 37 19.79 24.16 19.50
C THR A 37 20.50 22.92 18.98
N ALA A 38 19.74 21.85 18.73
CA ALA A 38 20.20 20.65 18.10
C ALA A 38 19.22 20.26 17.00
N PHE A 39 19.69 19.49 16.03
CA PHE A 39 18.84 18.92 15.01
C PHE A 39 19.12 17.43 14.83
N ALA A 40 18.13 16.71 14.33
CA ALA A 40 18.27 15.32 13.94
C ALA A 40 17.46 15.06 12.66
N ILE A 41 17.87 14.05 11.92
CA ILE A 41 17.18 13.62 10.72
C ILE A 41 16.40 12.36 11.04
N VAL A 42 15.09 12.36 10.74
CA VAL A 42 14.20 11.21 10.85
C VAL A 42 13.86 10.74 9.45
N ASP A 43 14.21 9.51 9.13
CA ASP A 43 13.89 8.86 7.87
C ASP A 43 12.69 7.92 8.05
N VAL A 44 11.50 8.41 7.67
CA VAL A 44 10.26 7.63 7.69
C VAL A 44 10.16 6.82 6.40
N LYS A 45 10.49 5.54 6.49
CA LYS A 45 10.51 4.64 5.34
C LYS A 45 9.12 4.12 5.01
N PRO A 46 8.81 3.91 3.72
CA PRO A 46 7.61 3.20 3.35
C PRO A 46 7.67 1.75 3.86
N ILE A 47 6.62 1.32 4.52
CA ILE A 47 6.43 -0.07 4.92
C ILE A 47 5.13 -0.52 4.29
N TYR A 48 5.20 -1.25 3.20
CA TYR A 48 4.04 -1.91 2.63
C TYR A 48 4.26 -3.41 2.63
N THR A 49 3.19 -4.13 2.89
CA THR A 49 3.17 -5.59 2.86
C THR A 49 1.96 -5.99 2.02
N ILE A 50 2.23 -6.54 0.84
CA ILE A 50 1.20 -6.91 -0.12
C ILE A 50 1.24 -8.42 -0.33
N PHE A 51 0.09 -9.05 -0.18
CA PHE A 51 -0.10 -10.48 -0.43
C PHE A 51 -1.17 -10.68 -1.49
N LEU A 52 -0.97 -11.71 -2.30
CA LEU A 52 -1.97 -12.19 -3.25
C LEU A 52 -2.57 -13.48 -2.71
N PRO A 53 -3.89 -13.55 -2.47
CA PRO A 53 -4.56 -14.81 -2.14
C PRO A 53 -4.40 -15.84 -3.25
N ASN A 54 -4.48 -17.12 -2.92
CA ASN A 54 -4.34 -18.19 -3.92
C ASN A 54 -5.65 -18.55 -4.62
N ALA A 55 -6.78 -18.35 -3.97
CA ALA A 55 -8.09 -18.74 -4.47
C ALA A 55 -9.21 -17.88 -3.89
N PHE A 56 -10.34 -17.83 -4.60
CA PHE A 56 -11.58 -17.21 -4.11
C PHE A 56 -12.80 -17.89 -4.70
N ILE A 57 -13.95 -17.67 -4.08
CA ILE A 57 -15.26 -18.21 -4.51
C ILE A 57 -16.13 -17.03 -4.93
N ALA A 58 -16.31 -16.86 -6.23
CA ALA A 58 -17.08 -15.75 -6.77
C ALA A 58 -18.52 -15.74 -6.27
N GLY A 59 -19.03 -14.56 -5.91
CA GLY A 59 -20.40 -14.36 -5.47
C GLY A 59 -20.71 -14.85 -4.05
N SER A 60 -19.71 -15.33 -3.29
CA SER A 60 -19.92 -15.62 -1.88
C SER A 60 -19.99 -14.32 -1.06
N ASN A 61 -20.83 -14.30 -0.03
CA ASN A 61 -20.91 -13.18 0.92
C ASN A 61 -19.79 -13.21 1.97
N SER A 62 -18.76 -14.02 1.76
CA SER A 62 -17.63 -14.14 2.65
C SER A 62 -16.47 -13.24 2.21
N ILE A 63 -15.46 -13.14 3.06
CA ILE A 63 -14.17 -12.49 2.76
C ILE A 63 -13.55 -12.99 1.44
N ASN A 64 -13.81 -14.24 1.07
CA ASN A 64 -13.29 -14.87 -0.14
C ASN A 64 -14.22 -14.73 -1.36
N GLY A 65 -15.21 -13.86 -1.31
CA GLY A 65 -16.17 -13.61 -2.41
C GLY A 65 -15.62 -12.77 -3.55
N SER A 66 -14.47 -12.17 -3.38
CA SER A 66 -13.77 -11.37 -4.38
C SER A 66 -12.26 -11.54 -4.25
N TYR A 67 -11.54 -11.28 -5.31
CA TYR A 67 -10.08 -11.42 -5.37
C TYR A 67 -9.39 -10.06 -5.46
N GLY A 68 -8.35 -9.88 -4.71
CA GLY A 68 -7.49 -8.72 -4.80
C GLY A 68 -6.32 -8.79 -3.84
N ALA A 69 -5.41 -7.86 -4.00
CA ALA A 69 -4.29 -7.72 -3.09
C ALA A 69 -4.78 -7.40 -1.67
N VAL A 70 -4.12 -7.98 -0.68
CA VAL A 70 -4.38 -7.76 0.74
C VAL A 70 -3.11 -7.33 1.45
N GLY A 71 -3.24 -6.61 2.56
CA GLY A 71 -2.12 -6.18 3.36
C GLY A 71 -2.18 -4.68 3.69
N ILE A 72 -1.00 -4.11 3.94
CA ILE A 72 -0.84 -2.71 4.33
C ILE A 72 -0.21 -1.95 3.16
N PRO A 73 -0.94 -1.01 2.51
CA PRO A 73 -0.42 -0.25 1.37
C PRO A 73 0.32 1.04 1.78
N PHE A 74 0.72 1.19 3.04
CA PHE A 74 1.37 2.41 3.53
C PHE A 74 2.68 2.69 2.77
N GLY A 75 2.77 3.87 2.20
CA GLY A 75 3.94 4.30 1.43
C GLY A 75 3.93 3.85 -0.04
N LEU A 76 2.84 3.26 -0.53
CA LEU A 76 2.66 3.07 -1.96
C LEU A 76 2.24 4.39 -2.63
N ARG A 77 2.95 4.74 -3.69
CA ARG A 77 2.62 5.86 -4.56
C ARG A 77 1.69 5.45 -5.69
N GLU A 78 1.94 4.28 -6.27
CA GLU A 78 1.17 3.73 -7.36
C GLU A 78 0.92 2.23 -7.14
N PHE A 79 -0.24 1.79 -7.56
CA PHE A 79 -0.67 0.40 -7.54
C PHE A 79 -1.39 0.09 -8.85
N GLU A 80 -1.04 -1.04 -9.48
CA GLU A 80 -1.75 -1.55 -10.64
C GLU A 80 -1.87 -3.07 -10.50
N MET A 81 -3.06 -3.61 -10.66
CA MET A 81 -3.32 -5.04 -10.71
C MET A 81 -4.02 -5.41 -12.01
N ARG A 82 -3.51 -6.44 -12.67
CA ARG A 82 -4.10 -7.02 -13.87
C ARG A 82 -4.26 -8.52 -13.68
N ILE A 83 -5.37 -9.06 -14.16
CA ILE A 83 -5.66 -10.49 -14.13
C ILE A 83 -5.93 -10.96 -15.53
N TYR A 84 -5.31 -12.08 -15.91
CA TYR A 84 -5.38 -12.67 -17.25
C TYR A 84 -5.89 -14.10 -17.19
N ASP A 85 -6.69 -14.47 -18.17
CA ASP A 85 -7.09 -15.85 -18.38
C ASP A 85 -5.94 -16.71 -18.93
N ARG A 86 -6.19 -18.02 -19.12
CA ARG A 86 -5.19 -18.96 -19.64
C ARG A 86 -4.74 -18.68 -21.09
N TRP A 87 -5.49 -17.86 -21.83
CA TRP A 87 -5.16 -17.45 -23.20
C TRP A 87 -4.49 -16.08 -23.27
N GLY A 88 -4.26 -15.45 -22.14
CA GLY A 88 -3.61 -14.13 -22.06
C GLY A 88 -4.57 -12.95 -22.23
N ASN A 89 -5.89 -13.17 -22.20
CA ASN A 89 -6.85 -12.08 -22.23
C ASN A 89 -6.99 -11.47 -20.84
N GLU A 90 -6.97 -10.13 -20.80
CA GLU A 90 -7.19 -9.39 -19.55
C GLU A 90 -8.67 -9.45 -19.14
N VAL A 91 -8.94 -9.98 -17.97
CA VAL A 91 -10.30 -10.08 -17.39
C VAL A 91 -10.57 -9.03 -16.31
N PHE A 92 -9.53 -8.46 -15.73
CA PHE A 92 -9.64 -7.43 -14.71
C PHE A 92 -8.42 -6.51 -14.70
N HIS A 93 -8.67 -5.22 -14.49
CA HIS A 93 -7.63 -4.22 -14.32
C HIS A 93 -8.07 -3.17 -13.29
N SER A 94 -7.20 -2.83 -12.36
CA SER A 94 -7.44 -1.76 -11.39
C SER A 94 -6.15 -1.06 -11.00
N ASN A 95 -6.24 0.23 -10.77
CA ASN A 95 -5.20 1.06 -10.16
C ASN A 95 -5.51 1.38 -8.68
N ASP A 96 -6.57 0.79 -8.13
CA ASP A 96 -6.99 0.97 -6.75
C ASP A 96 -6.74 -0.30 -5.95
N PHE A 97 -5.91 -0.20 -4.89
CA PHE A 97 -5.63 -1.31 -3.98
C PHE A 97 -6.89 -1.92 -3.35
N ASN A 98 -7.92 -1.10 -3.12
CA ASN A 98 -9.15 -1.55 -2.48
C ASN A 98 -10.16 -2.16 -3.47
N GLN A 99 -9.96 -2.00 -4.77
CA GLN A 99 -10.83 -2.58 -5.77
C GLN A 99 -10.51 -4.06 -5.96
N LYS A 100 -11.53 -4.90 -5.87
CA LYS A 100 -11.43 -6.35 -5.96
C LYS A 100 -12.10 -6.87 -7.22
N TRP A 101 -11.57 -7.97 -7.77
CA TRP A 101 -12.19 -8.68 -8.87
C TRP A 101 -13.32 -9.58 -8.35
N ASP A 102 -14.48 -9.46 -8.94
CA ASP A 102 -15.70 -10.19 -8.57
C ASP A 102 -15.86 -11.54 -9.29
N GLY A 103 -14.92 -11.91 -10.15
CA GLY A 103 -14.98 -13.12 -10.95
C GLY A 103 -15.69 -13.00 -12.28
N ASN A 104 -15.96 -11.77 -12.74
CA ASN A 104 -16.53 -11.52 -14.05
C ASN A 104 -15.46 -11.08 -15.05
N ASN A 105 -15.70 -11.39 -16.33
CA ASN A 105 -14.89 -10.89 -17.43
C ASN A 105 -15.08 -9.37 -17.60
N SER A 106 -14.27 -8.77 -18.46
CA SER A 106 -14.35 -7.34 -18.79
C SER A 106 -15.69 -6.93 -19.45
N ASP A 107 -16.44 -7.87 -20.01
CA ASP A 107 -17.78 -7.68 -20.58
C ASP A 107 -18.93 -7.86 -19.56
N GLY A 108 -18.59 -8.12 -18.29
CA GLY A 108 -19.56 -8.33 -17.21
C GLY A 108 -20.13 -9.76 -17.11
N GLN A 109 -19.69 -10.67 -17.98
CA GLN A 109 -20.11 -12.07 -17.91
C GLN A 109 -19.27 -12.86 -16.90
N PRO A 110 -19.84 -13.87 -16.22
CA PRO A 110 -19.08 -14.71 -15.31
C PRO A 110 -17.89 -15.38 -15.99
N ALA A 111 -16.71 -15.25 -15.42
CA ALA A 111 -15.52 -15.93 -15.89
C ALA A 111 -15.60 -17.45 -15.58
N ALA A 112 -14.94 -18.27 -16.37
CA ALA A 112 -14.91 -19.71 -16.16
C ALA A 112 -14.09 -20.08 -14.92
N ASN A 113 -14.47 -21.17 -14.24
CA ASN A 113 -13.65 -21.73 -13.17
C ASN A 113 -12.25 -22.08 -13.72
N GLY A 114 -11.24 -21.87 -12.93
CA GLY A 114 -9.88 -22.21 -13.31
C GLY A 114 -8.83 -21.30 -12.70
N VAL A 115 -7.64 -21.36 -13.28
CA VAL A 115 -6.48 -20.61 -12.83
C VAL A 115 -6.28 -19.38 -13.71
N TYR A 116 -6.09 -18.24 -13.07
CA TYR A 116 -5.84 -16.94 -13.69
C TYR A 116 -4.47 -16.43 -13.28
N ALA A 117 -3.75 -15.83 -14.21
CA ALA A 117 -2.49 -15.18 -13.92
C ALA A 117 -2.73 -13.76 -13.36
N VAL A 118 -2.03 -13.42 -12.30
CA VAL A 118 -2.13 -12.12 -11.64
C VAL A 118 -0.80 -11.39 -11.72
N LEU A 119 -0.85 -10.15 -12.16
CA LEU A 119 0.29 -9.25 -12.22
C LEU A 119 -0.02 -8.01 -11.41
N VAL A 120 0.81 -7.71 -10.41
CA VAL A 120 0.71 -6.49 -9.60
C VAL A 120 1.99 -5.70 -9.74
N ARG A 121 1.86 -4.44 -10.12
CA ARG A 121 2.96 -3.48 -10.18
C ARG A 121 2.79 -2.46 -9.07
N LEU A 122 3.84 -2.26 -8.29
CA LEU A 122 3.86 -1.36 -7.15
C LEU A 122 4.96 -0.31 -7.37
N THR A 123 4.66 0.93 -7.05
CA THR A 123 5.67 1.99 -6.97
C THR A 123 5.65 2.56 -5.55
N GLY A 124 6.77 2.46 -4.86
CA GLY A 124 6.94 3.03 -3.53
C GLY A 124 7.07 4.55 -3.57
N ALA A 125 6.92 5.20 -2.43
CA ALA A 125 6.99 6.66 -2.28
C ALA A 125 8.31 7.27 -2.79
N ARG A 126 9.38 6.48 -2.82
CA ARG A 126 10.71 6.88 -3.32
C ARG A 126 10.97 6.51 -4.78
N GLY A 127 9.95 6.07 -5.52
CA GLY A 127 10.03 5.75 -6.93
C GLY A 127 10.52 4.35 -7.26
N ALA A 128 10.82 3.50 -6.29
CA ALA A 128 11.17 2.11 -6.53
C ALA A 128 9.95 1.33 -7.03
N THR A 129 10.08 0.64 -8.15
CA THR A 129 9.02 -0.17 -8.75
C THR A 129 9.30 -1.66 -8.53
N GLU A 130 8.27 -2.38 -8.09
CA GLU A 130 8.28 -3.83 -7.88
C GLU A 130 7.13 -4.47 -8.64
N THR A 131 7.36 -5.67 -9.17
CA THR A 131 6.33 -6.46 -9.84
C THR A 131 6.15 -7.78 -9.09
N ILE A 132 4.91 -8.05 -8.65
CA ILE A 132 4.52 -9.30 -8.00
C ILE A 132 3.71 -10.12 -8.99
N ARG A 133 4.09 -11.38 -9.16
CA ARG A 133 3.38 -12.34 -10.01
C ARG A 133 2.77 -13.42 -9.15
N GLY A 134 1.55 -13.78 -9.46
CA GLY A 134 0.82 -14.81 -8.74
C GLY A 134 -0.24 -15.48 -9.59
N GLN A 135 -1.01 -16.35 -8.96
CA GLN A 135 -2.11 -17.06 -9.56
C GLN A 135 -3.33 -16.96 -8.66
N ALA A 136 -4.49 -16.80 -9.28
CA ALA A 136 -5.79 -16.84 -8.61
C ALA A 136 -6.58 -18.03 -9.13
N VAL A 137 -7.07 -18.87 -8.23
CA VAL A 137 -7.99 -19.96 -8.57
C VAL A 137 -9.41 -19.48 -8.34
N LEU A 138 -10.18 -19.37 -9.41
CA LEU A 138 -11.60 -19.03 -9.36
C LEU A 138 -12.43 -20.30 -9.19
N LEU A 139 -13.19 -20.35 -8.12
CA LEU A 139 -14.16 -21.39 -7.80
C LEU A 139 -15.58 -20.80 -7.80
N LYS A 140 -16.55 -21.63 -8.11
CA LYS A 140 -17.98 -21.29 -8.04
C LYS A 140 -18.75 -22.30 -7.23
#